data_232869715962c76e3a1c9a92df78bef5
#
_entry.id   232869715962c76e3a1c9a92df78bef5
#
_cell.length_a   1.000
_cell.length_b   1.000
_cell.length_c   1.000
_cell.angle_alpha   90.00
_cell.angle_beta   90.00
_cell.angle_gamma   90.00
#
_symmetry.space_group_name_H-M   'P 1'
#
loop_
_entity.id
_entity.type
_entity.pdbx_description
1 polymer ?
#
loop_
_entity_poly.entity_id
_entity_poly.type
_entity_poly.pdbx_seq_one_letter_code
_entity_poly.pdbx_strand_id
1 'polypeptide(L)'
;MRRLLCLSAALSSLLCAGTVSAAPARSVAPEAPPPLFHGHWCGLGDENRESPVDALDAACRAHDLCYEHRGRNACSCDKAFLKATGALIRNPRTDDALRNKAATANSLFSATPCVEPQKSRARAARP
;
A
#
# COMPACT_ATOMS: atom_id res chain seq x y z
N MET A 1 8.97 -79.20 42.66
CA MET A 1 9.81 -78.32 43.47
C MET A 1 10.18 -77.08 42.67
N ARG A 2 10.03 -75.94 43.22
CA ARG A 2 10.43 -74.57 42.86
C ARG A 2 9.26 -73.64 42.47
N ARG A 3 9.06 -72.78 43.40
CA ARG A 3 8.09 -71.71 43.51
C ARG A 3 8.40 -70.60 42.50
N LEU A 4 7.37 -70.14 41.76
CA LEU A 4 7.44 -68.93 40.99
C LEU A 4 6.71 -67.81 41.75
N LEU A 5 7.48 -66.79 42.11
CA LEU A 5 7.01 -65.56 42.69
C LEU A 5 6.47 -64.63 41.59
N CYS A 6 5.20 -64.29 41.70
CA CYS A 6 4.59 -63.23 40.90
C CYS A 6 4.99 -61.89 41.46
N LEU A 7 5.75 -61.11 40.68
CA LEU A 7 5.94 -59.66 40.91
C LEU A 7 4.85 -58.90 40.16
N SER A 8 3.97 -58.27 40.92
CA SER A 8 2.99 -57.31 40.39
C SER A 8 3.65 -55.95 40.20
N ALA A 9 3.76 -55.54 38.94
CA ALA A 9 4.19 -54.19 38.61
C ALA A 9 2.96 -53.29 38.52
N ALA A 10 2.82 -52.36 39.45
CA ALA A 10 1.80 -51.32 39.40
C ALA A 10 2.24 -50.21 38.43
N LEU A 11 1.53 -50.04 37.33
CA LEU A 11 1.67 -48.89 36.44
C LEU A 11 0.88 -47.72 37.02
N SER A 12 1.59 -46.76 37.59
CA SER A 12 1.03 -45.46 37.94
C SER A 12 0.96 -44.56 36.71
N SER A 13 -0.25 -44.39 36.19
CA SER A 13 -0.51 -43.43 35.10
C SER A 13 -0.53 -42.00 35.67
N LEU A 14 0.52 -41.20 35.40
CA LEU A 14 0.52 -39.76 35.65
C LEU A 14 -0.34 -39.09 34.55
N LEU A 15 -1.54 -38.62 34.92
CA LEU A 15 -2.29 -37.67 34.07
C LEU A 15 -1.62 -36.29 34.21
N CYS A 16 -0.87 -35.89 33.19
CA CYS A 16 -0.49 -34.48 33.01
C CYS A 16 -1.68 -33.69 32.53
N ALA A 17 -2.38 -33.01 33.42
CA ALA A 17 -3.36 -31.99 33.06
C ALA A 17 -2.61 -30.77 32.53
N GLY A 18 -2.46 -30.68 31.20
CA GLY A 18 -1.93 -29.50 30.52
C GLY A 18 -2.94 -28.36 30.61
N THR A 19 -2.63 -27.35 31.42
CA THR A 19 -3.38 -26.07 31.39
C THR A 19 -3.09 -25.35 30.08
N VAL A 20 -4.05 -25.35 29.17
CA VAL A 20 -3.99 -24.52 27.98
C VAL A 20 -4.20 -23.08 28.41
N SER A 21 -3.11 -22.32 28.55
CA SER A 21 -3.16 -20.89 28.78
C SER A 21 -3.61 -20.22 27.50
N ALA A 22 -4.89 -19.82 27.44
CA ALA A 22 -5.37 -18.99 26.34
C ALA A 22 -4.66 -17.64 26.39
N ALA A 23 -3.78 -17.39 25.44
CA ALA A 23 -3.17 -16.08 25.26
C ALA A 23 -4.28 -15.06 24.97
N PRO A 24 -4.28 -13.87 25.62
CA PRO A 24 -5.26 -12.85 25.32
C PRO A 24 -5.17 -12.47 23.85
N ALA A 25 -6.30 -12.51 23.15
CA ALA A 25 -6.40 -12.00 21.78
C ALA A 25 -5.92 -10.54 21.78
N ARG A 26 -4.79 -10.27 21.12
CA ARG A 26 -4.37 -8.90 20.88
C ARG A 26 -5.46 -8.27 20.01
N SER A 27 -6.17 -7.32 20.59
CA SER A 27 -6.97 -6.39 19.82
C SER A 27 -6.02 -5.66 18.87
N VAL A 28 -6.13 -5.96 17.58
CA VAL A 28 -5.45 -5.19 16.53
C VAL A 28 -6.12 -3.83 16.58
N ALA A 29 -5.44 -2.84 17.16
CA ALA A 29 -5.85 -1.45 17.03
C ALA A 29 -5.92 -1.14 15.52
N PRO A 30 -6.91 -0.35 15.05
CA PRO A 30 -6.94 0.06 13.67
C PRO A 30 -5.58 0.69 13.33
N GLU A 31 -4.89 0.08 12.36
CA GLU A 31 -3.61 0.55 11.88
C GLU A 31 -3.80 1.98 11.39
N ALA A 32 -3.01 2.92 11.93
CA ALA A 32 -3.02 4.29 11.45
C ALA A 32 -2.79 4.28 9.93
N PRO A 33 -3.50 5.11 9.16
CA PRO A 33 -3.29 5.18 7.71
C PRO A 33 -1.80 5.39 7.43
N PRO A 34 -1.23 4.71 6.41
CA PRO A 34 0.18 4.83 6.10
C PRO A 34 0.54 6.30 5.91
N PRO A 35 1.66 6.75 6.46
CA PRO A 35 2.06 8.15 6.36
C PRO A 35 2.18 8.54 4.89
N LEU A 36 1.79 9.77 4.58
CA LEU A 36 2.01 10.35 3.26
C LEU A 36 3.51 10.26 2.93
N PHE A 37 3.81 9.87 1.71
CA PHE A 37 5.17 9.77 1.22
C PHE A 37 5.87 11.14 1.20
N HIS A 38 5.12 12.21 0.86
CA HIS A 38 5.60 13.56 0.80
C HIS A 38 4.43 14.57 0.80
N GLY A 39 4.57 15.67 1.54
CA GLY A 39 3.59 16.74 1.59
C GLY A 39 2.20 16.29 2.04
N HIS A 40 1.18 16.86 1.41
CA HIS A 40 -0.23 16.63 1.75
C HIS A 40 -0.96 15.73 0.74
N TRP A 41 -0.33 15.43 -0.40
CA TRP A 41 -0.97 14.75 -1.53
C TRP A 41 -0.25 13.50 -2.01
N CYS A 42 1.05 13.38 -1.73
CA CYS A 42 1.82 12.24 -2.18
C CYS A 42 1.71 11.07 -1.18
N GLY A 43 0.85 10.09 -1.44
CA GLY A 43 0.69 8.92 -0.58
C GLY A 43 -0.60 8.16 -0.83
N LEU A 44 -0.89 7.21 0.05
CA LEU A 44 -2.14 6.47 0.04
C LEU A 44 -3.12 7.18 0.99
N GLY A 45 -3.97 7.98 0.44
CA GLY A 45 -5.01 8.70 1.19
C GLY A 45 -4.88 10.21 1.08
N ASP A 46 -5.96 10.82 0.70
CA ASP A 46 -6.12 12.25 0.46
C ASP A 46 -6.87 12.94 1.60
N GLU A 47 -6.73 12.45 2.82
CA GLU A 47 -7.48 12.96 3.97
C GLU A 47 -7.17 14.44 4.27
N ASN A 48 -6.00 14.91 3.88
CA ASN A 48 -5.57 16.27 4.11
C ASN A 48 -5.46 17.05 2.79
N ARG A 49 -6.58 17.62 2.33
CA ARG A 49 -6.67 18.39 1.09
C ARG A 49 -6.13 19.83 1.20
N GLU A 50 -5.09 20.02 1.97
CA GLU A 50 -4.43 21.31 2.10
C GLU A 50 -3.70 21.73 0.83
N SER A 51 -3.22 22.98 0.83
CA SER A 51 -2.40 23.47 -0.29
C SER A 51 -1.10 22.69 -0.40
N PRO A 52 -0.66 22.32 -1.61
CA PRO A 52 0.60 21.64 -1.80
C PRO A 52 1.79 22.44 -1.22
N VAL A 53 2.72 21.72 -0.60
CA VAL A 53 3.89 22.33 0.04
C VAL A 53 5.00 22.68 -0.96
N ASP A 54 5.05 21.96 -2.10
CA ASP A 54 6.04 22.18 -3.15
C ASP A 54 5.58 21.61 -4.51
N ALA A 55 6.48 21.65 -5.49
CA ALA A 55 6.16 21.22 -6.85
C ALA A 55 5.91 19.72 -7.01
N LEU A 56 6.51 18.85 -6.18
CA LEU A 56 6.22 17.43 -6.18
C LEU A 56 4.83 17.16 -5.61
N ASP A 57 4.52 17.78 -4.50
CA ASP A 57 3.22 17.67 -3.84
C ASP A 57 2.09 18.23 -4.74
N ALA A 58 2.37 19.32 -5.48
CA ALA A 58 1.46 19.85 -6.49
C ALA A 58 1.25 18.87 -7.65
N ALA A 59 2.28 18.12 -8.06
CA ALA A 59 2.15 17.08 -9.07
C ALA A 59 1.29 15.90 -8.56
N CYS A 60 1.47 15.49 -7.31
CA CYS A 60 0.63 14.47 -6.67
C CYS A 60 -0.84 14.93 -6.61
N ARG A 61 -1.08 16.17 -6.17
CA ARG A 61 -2.44 16.72 -6.17
C ARG A 61 -3.10 16.70 -7.54
N ALA A 62 -2.38 17.15 -8.57
CA ALA A 62 -2.92 17.16 -9.93
C ALA A 62 -3.23 15.74 -10.42
N HIS A 63 -2.42 14.76 -10.03
CA HIS A 63 -2.62 13.35 -10.36
C HIS A 63 -3.86 12.77 -9.68
N ASP A 64 -4.03 13.00 -8.39
CA ASP A 64 -5.19 12.52 -7.63
C ASP A 64 -6.50 13.12 -8.13
N LEU A 65 -6.54 14.44 -8.36
CA LEU A 65 -7.70 15.10 -8.95
C LEU A 65 -7.99 14.61 -10.38
N CYS A 66 -6.95 14.27 -11.14
CA CYS A 66 -7.13 13.66 -12.45
C CYS A 66 -7.81 12.30 -12.35
N TYR A 67 -7.42 11.47 -11.39
CA TYR A 67 -8.05 10.17 -11.13
C TYR A 67 -9.51 10.30 -10.67
N GLU A 68 -9.85 11.30 -9.89
CA GLU A 68 -11.24 11.59 -9.51
C GLU A 68 -12.11 11.86 -10.74
N HIS A 69 -11.58 12.59 -11.72
CA HIS A 69 -12.32 12.96 -12.92
C HIS A 69 -12.29 11.90 -14.03
N ARG A 70 -11.20 11.17 -14.17
CA ARG A 70 -10.97 10.24 -15.28
C ARG A 70 -11.14 8.78 -14.91
N GLY A 71 -11.19 8.49 -13.62
CA GLY A 71 -11.16 7.15 -13.07
C GLY A 71 -9.75 6.74 -12.64
N ARG A 72 -9.71 5.88 -11.64
CA ARG A 72 -8.46 5.38 -11.06
C ARG A 72 -7.62 4.68 -12.12
N ASN A 73 -6.31 4.88 -12.07
CA ASN A 73 -5.31 4.34 -12.99
C ASN A 73 -5.46 4.78 -14.46
N ALA A 74 -6.15 5.88 -14.73
CA ALA A 74 -6.26 6.41 -16.09
C ALA A 74 -4.88 6.78 -16.66
N CYS A 75 -4.49 6.20 -17.82
CA CYS A 75 -3.17 6.39 -18.42
C CYS A 75 -2.84 7.86 -18.74
N SER A 76 -3.85 8.67 -19.02
CA SER A 76 -3.64 10.11 -19.26
C SER A 76 -3.17 10.84 -18.01
N CYS A 77 -3.63 10.41 -16.82
CA CYS A 77 -3.22 10.97 -15.53
C CYS A 77 -1.79 10.58 -15.20
N ASP A 78 -1.46 9.29 -15.37
CA ASP A 78 -0.11 8.78 -15.11
C ASP A 78 0.93 9.43 -16.05
N LYS A 79 0.61 9.56 -17.34
CA LYS A 79 1.49 10.24 -18.30
C LYS A 79 1.76 11.71 -17.90
N ALA A 80 0.72 12.42 -17.42
CA ALA A 80 0.87 13.79 -16.95
C ALA A 80 1.75 13.86 -15.69
N PHE A 81 1.55 12.95 -14.75
CA PHE A 81 2.34 12.84 -13.53
C PHE A 81 3.81 12.51 -13.82
N LEU A 82 4.07 11.50 -14.67
CA LEU A 82 5.42 11.13 -15.10
C LEU A 82 6.15 12.29 -15.79
N LYS A 83 5.44 13.08 -16.58
CA LYS A 83 6.00 14.30 -17.21
C LYS A 83 6.39 15.34 -16.16
N ALA A 84 5.51 15.60 -15.18
CA ALA A 84 5.75 16.59 -14.12
C ALA A 84 6.91 16.16 -13.21
N THR A 85 6.93 14.93 -12.71
CA THR A 85 8.01 14.41 -11.87
C THR A 85 9.33 14.31 -12.64
N GLY A 86 9.29 13.91 -13.92
CA GLY A 86 10.45 13.93 -14.80
C GLY A 86 11.04 15.33 -15.03
N ALA A 87 10.21 16.36 -15.04
CA ALA A 87 10.70 17.75 -15.11
C ALA A 87 11.45 18.14 -13.84
N LEU A 88 10.96 17.76 -12.65
CA LEU A 88 11.64 18.00 -11.37
C LEU A 88 13.00 17.29 -11.30
N ILE A 89 13.07 16.05 -11.77
CA ILE A 89 14.30 15.25 -11.79
C ILE A 89 15.39 15.93 -12.65
N ARG A 90 14.99 16.49 -13.78
CA ARG A 90 15.93 17.13 -14.72
C ARG A 90 16.26 18.59 -14.40
N ASN A 91 15.51 19.22 -13.51
CA ASN A 91 15.72 20.61 -13.18
C ASN A 91 16.92 20.76 -12.21
N PRO A 92 18.00 21.46 -12.60
CA PRO A 92 19.18 21.63 -11.74
C PRO A 92 18.89 22.48 -10.48
N ARG A 93 17.78 23.22 -10.45
CA ARG A 93 17.38 24.01 -9.29
C ARG A 93 16.58 23.22 -8.26
N THR A 94 16.15 22.00 -8.58
CA THR A 94 15.49 21.12 -7.62
C THR A 94 16.53 20.60 -6.64
N ASP A 95 16.29 20.76 -5.34
CA ASP A 95 17.17 20.20 -4.32
C ASP A 95 17.22 18.66 -4.40
N ASP A 96 18.28 18.07 -3.88
CA ASP A 96 18.54 16.65 -4.04
C ASP A 96 17.51 15.77 -3.31
N ALA A 97 16.99 16.22 -2.16
CA ALA A 97 16.02 15.48 -1.40
C ALA A 97 14.68 15.38 -2.18
N LEU A 98 14.23 16.51 -2.72
CA LEU A 98 13.02 16.58 -3.54
C LEU A 98 13.19 15.82 -4.87
N ARG A 99 14.37 15.93 -5.49
CA ARG A 99 14.71 15.20 -6.72
C ARG A 99 14.67 13.69 -6.52
N ASN A 100 15.21 13.19 -5.41
CA ASN A 100 15.18 11.76 -5.07
C ASN A 100 13.76 11.26 -4.83
N LYS A 101 12.93 12.02 -4.12
CA LYS A 101 11.51 11.69 -3.94
C LYS A 101 10.75 11.68 -5.26
N ALA A 102 10.98 12.69 -6.12
CA ALA A 102 10.39 12.74 -7.46
C ALA A 102 10.82 11.54 -8.32
N ALA A 103 12.09 11.12 -8.23
CA ALA A 103 12.58 9.94 -8.94
C ALA A 103 11.93 8.65 -8.44
N THR A 104 11.76 8.50 -7.13
CA THR A 104 11.07 7.36 -6.54
C THR A 104 9.62 7.28 -7.01
N ALA A 105 8.88 8.38 -6.95
CA ALA A 105 7.50 8.45 -7.42
C ALA A 105 7.40 8.18 -8.94
N ASN A 106 8.29 8.77 -9.74
CA ASN A 106 8.34 8.54 -11.18
C ASN A 106 8.60 7.07 -11.52
N SER A 107 9.54 6.41 -10.85
CA SER A 107 9.85 5.00 -11.06
C SER A 107 8.67 4.09 -10.70
N LEU A 108 7.99 4.38 -9.59
CA LEU A 108 6.83 3.62 -9.15
C LEU A 108 5.71 3.67 -10.19
N PHE A 109 5.34 4.86 -10.64
CA PHE A 109 4.26 5.02 -11.63
C PHE A 109 4.66 4.57 -13.03
N SER A 110 5.94 4.60 -13.39
CA SER A 110 6.43 4.01 -14.65
C SER A 110 6.26 2.49 -14.70
N ALA A 111 6.33 1.82 -13.54
CA ALA A 111 6.19 0.37 -13.42
C ALA A 111 4.73 -0.07 -13.21
N THR A 112 3.83 0.85 -12.86
CA THR A 112 2.43 0.54 -12.55
C THR A 112 1.61 0.48 -13.84
N PRO A 113 0.85 -0.61 -14.09
CA PRO A 113 -0.05 -0.68 -15.24
C PRO A 113 -1.16 0.37 -15.14
N CYS A 114 -1.38 1.10 -16.22
CA CYS A 114 -2.50 2.05 -16.33
C CYS A 114 -3.61 1.51 -17.24
N VAL A 115 -4.80 2.11 -17.17
CA VAL A 115 -5.99 1.74 -17.94
C VAL A 115 -6.35 2.86 -18.92
N GLU A 116 -6.48 2.55 -20.20
CA GLU A 116 -7.05 3.51 -21.13
C GLU A 116 -8.58 3.56 -20.94
N PRO A 117 -9.17 4.76 -20.80
CA PRO A 117 -10.62 4.86 -20.75
C PRO A 117 -11.21 4.30 -22.05
N GLN A 118 -12.12 3.35 -21.93
CA GLN A 118 -12.84 2.85 -23.10
C GLN A 118 -13.55 4.04 -23.77
N LYS A 119 -13.16 4.36 -24.99
CA LYS A 119 -13.94 5.27 -25.84
C LYS A 119 -15.33 4.64 -25.94
N SER A 120 -16.32 5.24 -25.28
CA SER A 120 -17.68 4.76 -25.33
C SER A 120 -18.08 4.58 -26.80
N ARG A 121 -18.43 3.35 -27.20
CA ARG A 121 -18.95 2.99 -28.51
C ARG A 121 -20.32 3.65 -28.81
N ALA A 122 -20.71 4.64 -28.04
CA ALA A 122 -21.99 5.34 -28.12
C ALA A 122 -22.16 6.26 -29.35
N ARG A 123 -21.23 6.25 -30.32
CA ARG A 123 -21.35 7.09 -31.50
C ARG A 123 -21.61 6.34 -32.83
N ALA A 124 -21.84 5.03 -32.76
CA ALA A 124 -22.10 4.21 -33.97
C ALA A 124 -23.55 3.74 -34.10
N ALA A 125 -24.50 4.34 -33.37
CA ALA A 125 -25.94 4.07 -33.54
C ALA A 125 -26.69 5.39 -33.73
N ARG A 126 -26.49 6.00 -34.90
CA ARG A 126 -27.45 6.94 -35.48
C ARG A 126 -27.76 6.44 -36.90
N PRO A 127 -29.01 6.04 -37.11
CA PRO A 127 -29.51 5.76 -38.44
C PRO A 127 -29.59 7.03 -39.29
#